data_7a55e7ec9fe08d4b1be01cfb2ac68d57
#
_entry.id   7a55e7ec9fe08d4b1be01cfb2ac68d57
#
_cell.length_a   1.000
_cell.length_b   1.000
_cell.length_c   1.000
_cell.angle_alpha   90.00
_cell.angle_beta   90.00
_cell.angle_gamma   90.00
#
_symmetry.space_group_name_H-M   'P 1'
#
loop_
_entity.id
_entity.type
_entity.pdbx_description
1 polymer ?
#
loop_
_entity_poly.entity_id
_entity_poly.type
_entity_poly.pdbx_seq_one_letter_code
_entity_poly.pdbx_strand_id
1 'polypeptide(L)'
;MSMSEPPTLAAAPEDAVAGPATERVRLAILDDHEVLLDSLGSWITTHAPDFEVVLMAATWLQLVHSPAFPTDLVFIDFQLKEPVSIEARVRTCRAAGARVMVLSSIDTREARERALAAGAADFVSKALPMASVMDAARRIMGMEAASIIQRPWRPLPAGAATQQAKPRLSPGEEEALRLYASGFSTGEVAERMNVQYETAKTYLRRVREKYAKAGRPASKKAELIRRAAEDGYLE
;
A
#
# COMPACT_ATOMS: atom_id res chain seq x y z
N MET A 1 -53.39 -10.14 -59.76
CA MET A 1 -52.17 -10.85 -59.43
C MET A 1 -51.19 -9.80 -58.93
N SER A 2 -51.17 -9.64 -57.62
CA SER A 2 -50.34 -8.64 -57.01
C SER A 2 -49.19 -9.37 -56.28
N MET A 3 -47.94 -9.18 -56.73
CA MET A 3 -46.79 -9.80 -56.11
C MET A 3 -46.26 -8.87 -55.03
N SER A 4 -46.33 -9.28 -53.76
CA SER A 4 -45.76 -8.56 -52.64
C SER A 4 -44.27 -8.90 -52.53
N GLU A 5 -43.43 -7.90 -52.52
CA GLU A 5 -41.99 -8.03 -52.17
C GLU A 5 -41.79 -8.31 -50.69
N PRO A 6 -40.80 -9.15 -50.31
CA PRO A 6 -40.44 -9.38 -48.91
C PRO A 6 -39.63 -8.20 -48.33
N PRO A 7 -39.73 -7.94 -47.02
CA PRO A 7 -39.01 -6.84 -46.38
C PRO A 7 -37.52 -7.13 -46.28
N THR A 8 -36.72 -6.14 -46.68
CA THR A 8 -35.27 -6.08 -46.52
C THR A 8 -34.87 -6.18 -45.05
N LEU A 9 -34.08 -7.19 -44.73
CA LEU A 9 -33.47 -7.42 -43.42
C LEU A 9 -32.42 -6.32 -43.19
N ALA A 10 -32.67 -5.47 -42.20
CA ALA A 10 -31.75 -4.45 -41.79
C ALA A 10 -30.47 -5.12 -41.20
N ALA A 11 -29.33 -4.79 -41.75
CA ALA A 11 -28.01 -5.21 -41.27
C ALA A 11 -27.77 -4.66 -39.86
N ALA A 12 -27.40 -5.55 -38.95
CA ALA A 12 -26.90 -5.18 -37.63
C ALA A 12 -25.55 -4.41 -37.79
N PRO A 13 -25.26 -3.44 -36.94
CA PRO A 13 -23.95 -2.81 -36.96
C PRO A 13 -22.92 -3.80 -36.40
N GLU A 14 -22.06 -4.29 -37.30
CA GLU A 14 -20.82 -4.96 -36.95
C GLU A 14 -19.80 -3.92 -36.46
N ASP A 15 -18.91 -4.40 -35.56
CA ASP A 15 -17.65 -3.78 -35.17
C ASP A 15 -17.73 -2.74 -34.05
N ALA A 16 -17.97 -3.24 -32.83
CA ALA A 16 -17.21 -2.75 -31.71
C ALA A 16 -15.78 -3.28 -31.86
N VAL A 17 -14.90 -2.48 -32.47
CA VAL A 17 -13.45 -2.73 -32.50
C VAL A 17 -12.99 -2.76 -31.06
N ALA A 18 -12.80 -3.97 -30.52
CA ALA A 18 -12.06 -4.19 -29.29
C ALA A 18 -10.62 -3.71 -29.58
N GLY A 19 -10.27 -2.56 -29.04
CA GLY A 19 -8.88 -2.10 -29.04
C GLY A 19 -8.00 -3.17 -28.43
N PRO A 20 -6.69 -3.23 -28.74
CA PRO A 20 -5.80 -4.26 -28.24
C PRO A 20 -5.93 -4.29 -26.73
N ALA A 21 -6.34 -5.44 -26.18
CA ALA A 21 -6.37 -5.68 -24.76
C ALA A 21 -4.94 -5.49 -24.25
N THR A 22 -4.69 -4.39 -23.57
CA THR A 22 -3.40 -4.12 -22.95
C THR A 22 -3.19 -5.27 -21.97
N GLU A 23 -2.22 -6.12 -22.24
CA GLU A 23 -1.91 -7.31 -21.45
C GLU A 23 -1.57 -6.82 -20.02
N ARG A 24 -2.41 -7.21 -19.05
CA ARG A 24 -2.24 -6.80 -17.66
C ARG A 24 -1.10 -7.61 -17.06
N VAL A 25 -0.32 -6.96 -16.20
CA VAL A 25 0.72 -7.66 -15.43
C VAL A 25 0.05 -8.59 -14.43
N ARG A 26 0.32 -9.89 -14.55
CA ARG A 26 -0.16 -10.91 -13.62
C ARG A 26 0.65 -10.85 -12.32
N LEU A 27 -0.02 -10.51 -11.24
CA LEU A 27 0.58 -10.29 -9.93
C LEU A 27 0.17 -11.39 -8.95
N ALA A 28 1.16 -11.97 -8.26
CA ALA A 28 0.96 -12.78 -7.07
C ALA A 28 1.38 -12.02 -5.81
N ILE A 29 0.69 -12.25 -4.69
CA ILE A 29 1.01 -11.67 -3.38
C ILE A 29 1.19 -12.82 -2.38
N LEU A 30 2.31 -12.82 -1.65
CA LEU A 30 2.63 -13.79 -0.60
C LEU A 30 2.85 -13.06 0.73
N ASP A 31 1.92 -13.22 1.67
CA ASP A 31 1.95 -12.60 2.99
C ASP A 31 1.13 -13.44 3.99
N ASP A 32 1.63 -13.71 5.19
CA ASP A 32 0.92 -14.51 6.20
C ASP A 32 -0.17 -13.71 6.96
N HIS A 33 -0.35 -12.43 6.62
CA HIS A 33 -1.39 -11.59 7.18
C HIS A 33 -2.59 -11.50 6.23
N GLU A 34 -3.62 -12.34 6.43
CA GLU A 34 -4.82 -12.40 5.57
C GLU A 34 -5.50 -11.05 5.38
N VAL A 35 -5.63 -10.25 6.44
CA VAL A 35 -6.23 -8.90 6.36
C VAL A 35 -5.43 -7.98 5.42
N LEU A 36 -4.10 -8.16 5.39
CA LEU A 36 -3.26 -7.38 4.49
C LEU A 36 -3.42 -7.86 3.04
N LEU A 37 -3.48 -9.18 2.80
CA LEU A 37 -3.75 -9.76 1.48
C LEU A 37 -5.04 -9.19 0.89
N ASP A 38 -6.14 -9.25 1.63
CA ASP A 38 -7.44 -8.72 1.20
C ASP A 38 -7.40 -7.22 0.90
N SER A 39 -6.74 -6.47 1.79
CA SER A 39 -6.61 -5.02 1.63
C SER A 39 -5.77 -4.64 0.40
N LEU A 40 -4.65 -5.33 0.17
CA LEU A 40 -3.77 -5.14 -0.98
C LEU A 40 -4.49 -5.51 -2.28
N GLY A 41 -5.10 -6.70 -2.32
CA GLY A 41 -5.82 -7.19 -3.49
C GLY A 41 -6.95 -6.24 -3.89
N SER A 42 -7.79 -5.84 -2.94
CA SER A 42 -8.90 -4.90 -3.17
C SER A 42 -8.41 -3.54 -3.66
N TRP A 43 -7.35 -3.00 -3.04
CA TRP A 43 -6.80 -1.71 -3.43
C TRP A 43 -6.23 -1.76 -4.86
N ILE A 44 -5.44 -2.79 -5.18
CA ILE A 44 -4.83 -2.96 -6.50
C ILE A 44 -5.90 -3.09 -7.58
N THR A 45 -6.89 -3.95 -7.36
CA THR A 45 -8.00 -4.14 -8.31
C THR A 45 -8.74 -2.84 -8.61
N THR A 46 -8.86 -1.96 -7.61
CA THR A 46 -9.61 -0.70 -7.77
C THR A 46 -8.78 0.43 -8.37
N HIS A 47 -7.46 0.49 -8.06
CA HIS A 47 -6.64 1.66 -8.33
C HIS A 47 -5.47 1.43 -9.31
N ALA A 48 -5.20 0.16 -9.65
CA ALA A 48 -4.11 -0.21 -10.55
C ALA A 48 -4.61 -1.18 -11.64
N PRO A 49 -5.42 -0.70 -12.59
CA PRO A 49 -6.06 -1.55 -13.62
C PRO A 49 -5.06 -2.17 -14.61
N ASP A 50 -3.82 -1.73 -14.60
CA ASP A 50 -2.68 -2.26 -15.33
C ASP A 50 -2.11 -3.56 -14.72
N PHE A 51 -2.56 -3.91 -13.50
CA PHE A 51 -2.22 -5.16 -12.82
C PHE A 51 -3.46 -6.03 -12.62
N GLU A 52 -3.25 -7.34 -12.71
CA GLU A 52 -4.26 -8.35 -12.37
C GLU A 52 -3.73 -9.20 -11.21
N VAL A 53 -4.36 -9.12 -10.04
CA VAL A 53 -4.03 -9.98 -8.90
C VAL A 53 -4.62 -11.37 -9.17
N VAL A 54 -3.78 -12.28 -9.67
CA VAL A 54 -4.20 -13.66 -10.04
C VAL A 54 -4.00 -14.66 -8.92
N LEU A 55 -3.24 -14.30 -7.88
CA LEU A 55 -2.93 -15.20 -6.77
C LEU A 55 -2.64 -14.41 -5.50
N MET A 56 -3.33 -14.76 -4.42
CA MET A 56 -3.01 -14.35 -3.06
C MET A 56 -2.74 -15.61 -2.24
N ALA A 57 -1.59 -15.68 -1.61
CA ALA A 57 -1.14 -16.85 -0.85
C ALA A 57 -0.69 -16.44 0.55
N ALA A 58 -1.17 -17.14 1.56
CA ALA A 58 -0.73 -16.97 2.94
C ALA A 58 0.51 -17.80 3.28
N THR A 59 0.84 -18.81 2.44
CA THR A 59 1.99 -19.69 2.63
C THR A 59 2.78 -19.87 1.34
N TRP A 60 4.06 -20.21 1.51
CA TRP A 60 4.95 -20.51 0.38
C TRP A 60 4.44 -21.65 -0.50
N LEU A 61 3.95 -22.73 0.13
CA LEU A 61 3.41 -23.88 -0.59
C LEU A 61 2.16 -23.52 -1.41
N GLN A 62 1.28 -22.67 -0.88
CA GLN A 62 0.12 -22.17 -1.64
C GLN A 62 0.56 -21.39 -2.88
N LEU A 63 1.63 -20.60 -2.78
CA LEU A 63 2.16 -19.86 -3.93
C LEU A 63 2.68 -20.83 -5.00
N VAL A 64 3.63 -21.69 -4.65
CA VAL A 64 4.36 -22.51 -5.65
C VAL A 64 3.55 -23.65 -6.24
N HIS A 65 2.52 -24.14 -5.54
CA HIS A 65 1.63 -25.19 -6.04
C HIS A 65 0.38 -24.65 -6.73
N SER A 66 0.20 -23.34 -6.77
CA SER A 66 -0.94 -22.74 -7.45
C SER A 66 -0.83 -22.91 -8.97
N PRO A 67 -1.89 -23.31 -9.67
CA PRO A 67 -1.90 -23.33 -11.13
C PRO A 67 -1.76 -21.94 -11.77
N ALA A 68 -1.98 -20.87 -11.00
CA ALA A 68 -1.76 -19.49 -11.43
C ALA A 68 -0.28 -19.06 -11.40
N PHE A 69 0.58 -19.81 -10.69
CA PHE A 69 2.03 -19.60 -10.68
C PHE A 69 2.70 -20.36 -11.85
N PRO A 70 3.70 -19.80 -12.55
CA PRO A 70 4.35 -18.51 -12.31
C PRO A 70 3.51 -17.31 -12.79
N THR A 71 3.82 -16.14 -12.22
CA THR A 71 3.26 -14.84 -12.57
C THR A 71 4.36 -13.90 -13.05
N ASP A 72 4.00 -12.74 -13.64
CA ASP A 72 4.98 -11.78 -14.12
C ASP A 72 5.71 -11.08 -12.98
N LEU A 73 4.96 -10.78 -11.90
CA LEU A 73 5.46 -10.13 -10.70
C LEU A 73 4.96 -10.86 -9.44
N VAL A 74 5.83 -10.96 -8.44
CA VAL A 74 5.48 -11.49 -7.12
C VAL A 74 5.84 -10.47 -6.04
N PHE A 75 4.88 -10.11 -5.22
CA PHE A 75 5.13 -9.41 -3.95
C PHE A 75 5.36 -10.45 -2.86
N ILE A 76 6.48 -10.39 -2.16
CA ILE A 76 6.81 -11.34 -1.10
C ILE A 76 7.02 -10.60 0.22
N ASP A 77 6.31 -11.00 1.27
CA ASP A 77 6.63 -10.54 2.62
C ASP A 77 8.00 -11.05 3.05
N PHE A 78 8.84 -10.10 3.53
CA PHE A 78 10.14 -10.42 4.08
C PHE A 78 10.04 -11.28 5.35
N GLN A 79 9.01 -11.05 6.17
CA GLN A 79 8.85 -11.63 7.51
C GLN A 79 7.97 -12.88 7.57
N LEU A 80 7.71 -13.53 6.44
CA LEU A 80 6.88 -14.74 6.39
C LEU A 80 7.43 -15.81 7.35
N LYS A 81 6.59 -16.27 8.29
CA LYS A 81 6.95 -17.20 9.36
C LYS A 81 6.98 -18.66 8.88
N GLU A 82 7.89 -18.96 7.98
CA GLU A 82 8.06 -20.29 7.41
C GLU A 82 9.54 -20.66 7.32
N PRO A 83 9.90 -21.97 7.29
CA PRO A 83 11.29 -22.40 7.30
C PRO A 83 12.06 -22.08 6.01
N VAL A 84 11.38 -21.67 4.93
CA VAL A 84 12.02 -21.27 3.68
C VAL A 84 12.55 -19.84 3.78
N SER A 85 13.83 -19.65 3.56
CA SER A 85 14.45 -18.31 3.67
C SER A 85 13.97 -17.37 2.55
N ILE A 86 14.05 -16.05 2.79
CA ILE A 86 13.70 -15.05 1.78
C ILE A 86 14.54 -15.22 0.50
N GLU A 87 15.82 -15.56 0.66
CA GLU A 87 16.74 -15.76 -0.45
C GLU A 87 16.31 -16.94 -1.35
N ALA A 88 15.86 -18.04 -0.72
CA ALA A 88 15.36 -19.20 -1.47
C ALA A 88 14.07 -18.87 -2.22
N ARG A 89 13.14 -18.18 -1.57
CA ARG A 89 11.87 -17.72 -2.19
C ARG A 89 12.12 -16.83 -3.40
N VAL A 90 12.99 -15.83 -3.25
CA VAL A 90 13.34 -14.89 -4.34
C VAL A 90 13.96 -15.65 -5.52
N ARG A 91 14.94 -16.53 -5.26
CA ARG A 91 15.60 -17.30 -6.33
C ARG A 91 14.61 -18.23 -7.05
N THR A 92 13.73 -18.89 -6.33
CA THR A 92 12.73 -19.80 -6.93
C THR A 92 11.76 -19.04 -7.83
N CYS A 93 11.20 -17.91 -7.38
CA CYS A 93 10.32 -17.10 -8.22
C CYS A 93 11.04 -16.59 -9.47
N ARG A 94 12.28 -16.14 -9.34
CA ARG A 94 13.09 -15.70 -10.49
C ARG A 94 13.41 -16.85 -11.46
N ALA A 95 13.74 -18.01 -10.94
CA ALA A 95 13.98 -19.20 -11.80
C ALA A 95 12.72 -19.60 -12.58
N ALA A 96 11.53 -19.33 -12.02
CA ALA A 96 10.25 -19.51 -12.69
C ALA A 96 9.90 -18.36 -13.68
N GLY A 97 10.77 -17.35 -13.83
CA GLY A 97 10.57 -16.23 -14.76
C GLY A 97 9.89 -15.00 -14.14
N ALA A 98 9.47 -15.06 -12.89
CA ALA A 98 8.81 -13.92 -12.24
C ALA A 98 9.82 -12.86 -11.77
N ARG A 99 9.45 -11.59 -11.87
CA ARG A 99 10.14 -10.52 -11.14
C ARG A 99 9.66 -10.52 -9.68
N VAL A 100 10.53 -10.16 -8.76
CA VAL A 100 10.21 -10.21 -7.32
C VAL A 100 10.41 -8.85 -6.69
N MET A 101 9.38 -8.36 -6.01
CA MET A 101 9.46 -7.23 -5.12
C MET A 101 9.22 -7.68 -3.68
N VAL A 102 10.17 -7.38 -2.80
CA VAL A 102 10.03 -7.73 -1.38
C VAL A 102 9.38 -6.58 -0.63
N LEU A 103 8.31 -6.88 0.11
CA LEU A 103 7.63 -5.95 1.00
C LEU A 103 8.04 -6.24 2.44
N SER A 104 8.31 -5.23 3.25
CA SER A 104 8.73 -5.43 4.64
C SER A 104 8.21 -4.36 5.58
N SER A 105 7.83 -4.77 6.78
CA SER A 105 7.57 -3.85 7.90
C SER A 105 8.86 -3.40 8.60
N ILE A 106 9.97 -4.12 8.36
CA ILE A 106 11.31 -3.80 8.87
C ILE A 106 12.13 -3.25 7.70
N ASP A 107 12.54 -1.99 7.79
CA ASP A 107 13.41 -1.35 6.80
C ASP A 107 14.82 -1.20 7.37
N THR A 108 15.52 -2.35 7.53
CA THR A 108 16.93 -2.38 7.89
C THR A 108 17.79 -2.57 6.65
N ARG A 109 18.99 -1.98 6.68
CA ARG A 109 19.97 -2.13 5.61
C ARG A 109 20.29 -3.60 5.34
N GLU A 110 20.44 -4.41 6.38
CA GLU A 110 20.74 -5.85 6.26
C GLU A 110 19.61 -6.61 5.55
N ALA A 111 18.35 -6.38 5.92
CA ALA A 111 17.19 -7.03 5.28
C ALA A 111 17.12 -6.68 3.79
N ARG A 112 17.34 -5.41 3.46
CA ARG A 112 17.38 -4.93 2.07
C ARG A 112 18.52 -5.57 1.28
N GLU A 113 19.74 -5.57 1.83
CA GLU A 113 20.91 -6.17 1.17
C GLU A 113 20.71 -7.66 0.91
N ARG A 114 20.14 -8.41 1.85
CA ARG A 114 19.83 -9.85 1.70
C ARG A 114 18.84 -10.10 0.57
N ALA A 115 17.74 -9.35 0.51
CA ALA A 115 16.73 -9.50 -0.53
C ALA A 115 17.29 -9.17 -1.92
N LEU A 116 18.00 -8.04 -2.05
CA LEU A 116 18.59 -7.60 -3.32
C LEU A 116 19.72 -8.54 -3.78
N ALA A 117 20.58 -9.01 -2.87
CA ALA A 117 21.63 -9.99 -3.19
C ALA A 117 21.04 -11.33 -3.68
N ALA A 118 19.85 -11.73 -3.21
CA ALA A 118 19.12 -12.88 -3.72
C ALA A 118 18.52 -12.65 -5.11
N GLY A 119 18.48 -11.40 -5.55
CA GLY A 119 18.01 -10.97 -6.86
C GLY A 119 16.57 -10.42 -6.84
N ALA A 120 16.05 -9.98 -5.71
CA ALA A 120 14.83 -9.18 -5.72
C ALA A 120 15.06 -7.92 -6.58
N ALA A 121 14.06 -7.55 -7.37
CA ALA A 121 14.12 -6.37 -8.22
C ALA A 121 14.01 -5.07 -7.41
N ASP A 122 13.29 -5.12 -6.28
CA ASP A 122 13.24 -4.02 -5.31
C ASP A 122 12.88 -4.55 -3.91
N PHE A 123 13.13 -3.71 -2.90
CA PHE A 123 12.76 -3.92 -1.50
C PHE A 123 12.04 -2.67 -1.01
N VAL A 124 10.77 -2.82 -0.66
CA VAL A 124 9.87 -1.69 -0.38
C VAL A 124 9.27 -1.81 1.01
N SER A 125 9.24 -0.71 1.75
CA SER A 125 8.60 -0.67 3.06
C SER A 125 7.08 -0.75 2.96
N LYS A 126 6.45 -1.63 3.75
CA LYS A 126 4.99 -1.72 3.91
C LYS A 126 4.36 -0.45 4.53
N ALA A 127 5.18 0.46 5.05
CA ALA A 127 4.71 1.74 5.57
C ALA A 127 4.46 2.79 4.47
N LEU A 128 4.93 2.56 3.25
CA LEU A 128 4.70 3.46 2.13
C LEU A 128 3.24 3.42 1.65
N PRO A 129 2.72 4.53 1.11
CA PRO A 129 1.43 4.53 0.44
C PRO A 129 1.39 3.52 -0.71
N MET A 130 0.27 2.81 -0.88
CA MET A 130 0.12 1.81 -1.96
C MET A 130 0.38 2.36 -3.35
N ALA A 131 0.04 3.61 -3.62
CA ALA A 131 0.38 4.26 -4.87
C ALA A 131 1.90 4.22 -5.15
N SER A 132 2.73 4.51 -4.15
CA SER A 132 4.20 4.46 -4.27
C SER A 132 4.72 3.02 -4.45
N VAL A 133 4.08 2.02 -3.83
CA VAL A 133 4.38 0.60 -4.03
C VAL A 133 4.10 0.21 -5.48
N MET A 134 2.96 0.61 -6.02
CA MET A 134 2.60 0.31 -7.41
C MET A 134 3.46 1.07 -8.42
N ASP A 135 3.90 2.29 -8.12
CA ASP A 135 4.88 3.01 -8.96
C ASP A 135 6.24 2.29 -9.01
N ALA A 136 6.67 1.69 -7.88
CA ALA A 136 7.84 0.83 -7.86
C ALA A 136 7.61 -0.45 -8.70
N ALA A 137 6.44 -1.06 -8.61
CA ALA A 137 6.07 -2.23 -9.41
C ALA A 137 6.10 -1.93 -10.91
N ARG A 138 5.56 -0.78 -11.34
CA ARG A 138 5.61 -0.33 -12.75
C ARG A 138 7.04 -0.17 -13.24
N ARG A 139 7.90 0.46 -12.45
CA ARG A 139 9.34 0.59 -12.79
C ARG A 139 10.01 -0.77 -12.94
N ILE A 140 9.74 -1.72 -12.03
CA ILE A 140 10.25 -3.08 -12.11
C ILE A 140 9.80 -3.75 -13.41
N MET A 141 8.54 -3.57 -13.80
CA MET A 141 7.99 -4.17 -15.01
C MET A 141 8.41 -3.46 -16.30
N GLY A 142 9.12 -2.33 -16.22
CA GLY A 142 9.51 -1.54 -17.39
C GLY A 142 8.32 -0.85 -18.04
N MET A 143 7.21 -0.75 -17.33
CA MET A 143 6.08 0.05 -17.75
C MET A 143 6.50 1.50 -17.56
N GLU A 144 6.44 2.28 -18.65
CA GLU A 144 6.47 3.73 -18.48
C GLU A 144 5.44 4.06 -17.44
N ALA A 145 5.81 4.90 -16.46
CA ALA A 145 4.84 5.36 -15.51
C ALA A 145 3.66 5.83 -16.35
N ALA A 146 2.61 4.98 -16.42
CA ALA A 146 1.37 5.46 -16.98
C ALA A 146 1.23 6.77 -16.24
N SER A 147 1.33 7.86 -16.97
CA SER A 147 0.96 9.15 -16.45
C SER A 147 -0.48 8.94 -16.00
N ILE A 148 -0.62 8.30 -14.83
CA ILE A 148 -1.67 8.72 -13.95
C ILE A 148 -1.35 10.19 -13.98
N ILE A 149 -2.16 10.93 -14.77
CA ILE A 149 -2.31 12.31 -14.52
C ILE A 149 -2.27 12.36 -13.00
N GLN A 150 -1.03 12.55 -12.48
CA GLN A 150 -0.91 13.27 -11.27
C GLN A 150 -1.74 14.48 -11.64
N ARG A 151 -3.02 14.41 -11.31
CA ARG A 151 -3.64 15.67 -10.98
C ARG A 151 -2.58 16.20 -10.05
N PRO A 152 -1.75 17.16 -10.55
CA PRO A 152 -0.74 17.71 -9.69
C PRO A 152 -1.57 17.99 -8.47
N TRP A 153 -1.19 17.39 -7.31
CA TRP A 153 -1.85 17.73 -6.07
C TRP A 153 -1.92 19.25 -6.12
N ARG A 154 -3.02 19.69 -6.71
CA ARG A 154 -3.34 21.09 -6.79
C ARG A 154 -3.63 21.37 -5.35
N PRO A 155 -2.77 22.10 -4.63
CA PRO A 155 -3.19 22.62 -3.37
C PRO A 155 -4.57 23.19 -3.69
N LEU A 156 -5.61 22.62 -3.08
CA LEU A 156 -6.93 23.21 -3.14
C LEU A 156 -6.66 24.69 -2.92
N PRO A 157 -7.14 25.58 -3.84
CA PRO A 157 -6.80 26.99 -3.73
C PRO A 157 -6.96 27.36 -2.27
N ALA A 158 -5.96 28.01 -1.69
CA ALA A 158 -5.86 28.33 -0.26
C ALA A 158 -7.03 29.25 0.21
N GLY A 159 -8.24 28.83 -0.02
CA GLY A 159 -9.51 29.49 0.20
C GLY A 159 -10.69 28.54 0.37
N ALA A 160 -10.52 27.22 0.19
CA ALA A 160 -11.57 26.20 0.43
C ALA A 160 -11.16 25.12 1.42
N ALA A 161 -9.93 25.15 1.98
CA ALA A 161 -9.66 24.49 3.23
C ALA A 161 -10.32 25.37 4.29
N THR A 162 -11.48 24.98 4.80
CA THR A 162 -11.83 25.31 6.18
C THR A 162 -10.53 25.04 6.96
N GLN A 163 -9.95 26.10 7.53
CA GLN A 163 -8.84 26.00 8.47
C GLN A 163 -9.37 25.13 9.62
N GLN A 164 -9.18 23.81 9.49
CA GLN A 164 -9.50 22.89 10.57
C GLN A 164 -8.50 23.22 11.66
N ALA A 165 -8.98 23.93 12.66
CA ALA A 165 -8.15 24.52 13.68
C ALA A 165 -7.25 23.45 14.33
N LYS A 166 -5.95 23.73 14.38
CA LYS A 166 -5.00 22.95 15.16
C LYS A 166 -5.55 22.77 16.58
N PRO A 167 -5.71 21.54 17.07
CA PRO A 167 -6.26 21.35 18.41
C PRO A 167 -5.31 21.91 19.46
N ARG A 168 -5.84 22.62 20.45
CA ARG A 168 -5.04 23.12 21.58
C ARG A 168 -4.69 21.95 22.49
N LEU A 169 -3.43 21.52 22.45
CA LEU A 169 -2.89 20.51 23.34
C LEU A 169 -2.34 21.18 24.62
N SER A 170 -2.37 20.47 25.74
CA SER A 170 -1.63 20.87 26.93
C SER A 170 -0.15 20.56 26.76
N PRO A 171 0.78 21.16 27.54
CA PRO A 171 2.21 20.87 27.42
C PRO A 171 2.56 19.39 27.52
N GLY A 172 1.91 18.64 28.43
CA GLY A 172 2.13 17.19 28.55
C GLY A 172 1.55 16.37 27.40
N GLU A 173 0.43 16.79 26.80
CA GLU A 173 -0.15 16.16 25.62
C GLU A 173 0.72 16.43 24.36
N GLU A 174 1.29 17.62 24.26
CA GLU A 174 2.15 18.02 23.17
C GLU A 174 3.48 17.24 23.21
N GLU A 175 4.09 17.13 24.38
CA GLU A 175 5.31 16.36 24.57
C GLU A 175 5.08 14.85 24.31
N ALA A 176 3.98 14.30 24.82
CA ALA A 176 3.59 12.93 24.54
C ALA A 176 3.38 12.68 23.03
N LEU A 177 2.74 13.63 22.33
CA LEU A 177 2.54 13.56 20.88
C LEU A 177 3.87 13.61 20.14
N ARG A 178 4.76 14.55 20.49
CA ARG A 178 6.07 14.72 19.85
C ARG A 178 6.90 13.43 19.95
N LEU A 179 7.06 12.89 21.14
CA LEU A 179 7.81 11.66 21.39
C LEU A 179 7.19 10.47 20.65
N TYR A 180 5.86 10.32 20.73
CA TYR A 180 5.16 9.23 20.05
C TYR A 180 5.25 9.31 18.53
N ALA A 181 5.20 10.52 17.98
CA ALA A 181 5.33 10.77 16.55
C ALA A 181 6.78 10.59 16.04
N SER A 182 7.77 10.82 16.90
CA SER A 182 9.18 10.49 16.62
C SER A 182 9.49 8.97 16.65
N GLY A 183 8.46 8.14 16.84
CA GLY A 183 8.58 6.67 16.70
C GLY A 183 8.54 5.89 18.01
N PHE A 184 8.68 6.54 19.17
CA PHE A 184 8.69 5.87 20.47
C PHE A 184 7.37 5.14 20.79
N SER A 185 7.47 4.04 21.52
CA SER A 185 6.32 3.33 22.09
C SER A 185 5.73 4.11 23.26
N THR A 186 4.51 3.78 23.66
CA THR A 186 3.88 4.42 24.83
C THR A 186 4.70 4.23 26.13
N GLY A 187 5.40 3.09 26.28
CA GLY A 187 6.31 2.83 27.40
C GLY A 187 7.50 3.78 27.40
N GLU A 188 8.19 3.90 26.28
CA GLU A 188 9.32 4.81 26.12
C GLU A 188 8.92 6.29 26.26
N VAL A 189 7.71 6.65 25.81
CA VAL A 189 7.14 7.99 26.05
C VAL A 189 6.99 8.24 27.56
N ALA A 190 6.45 7.27 28.31
CA ALA A 190 6.30 7.38 29.76
C ALA A 190 7.65 7.56 30.47
N GLU A 191 8.65 6.77 30.08
CA GLU A 191 10.02 6.86 30.63
C GLU A 191 10.65 8.25 30.34
N ARG A 192 10.58 8.73 29.10
CA ARG A 192 11.19 10.01 28.69
C ARG A 192 10.52 11.21 29.35
N MET A 193 9.21 11.14 29.56
CA MET A 193 8.43 12.17 30.24
C MET A 193 8.49 12.05 31.76
N ASN A 194 9.13 11.00 32.29
CA ASN A 194 9.18 10.67 33.72
C ASN A 194 7.77 10.62 34.35
N VAL A 195 6.85 9.92 33.70
CA VAL A 195 5.47 9.70 34.16
C VAL A 195 5.13 8.20 34.16
N GLN A 196 4.04 7.85 34.86
CA GLN A 196 3.53 6.48 34.80
C GLN A 196 2.99 6.13 33.42
N TYR A 197 3.10 4.86 33.02
CA TYR A 197 2.60 4.35 31.72
C TYR A 197 1.15 4.77 31.45
N GLU A 198 0.26 4.63 32.43
CA GLU A 198 -1.16 4.99 32.29
C GLU A 198 -1.35 6.52 32.11
N THR A 199 -0.42 7.34 32.60
CA THR A 199 -0.42 8.79 32.38
C THR A 199 -0.07 9.12 30.91
N ALA A 200 1.01 8.53 30.38
CA ALA A 200 1.38 8.70 28.97
C ALA A 200 0.27 8.22 28.02
N LYS A 201 -0.31 7.06 28.32
CA LYS A 201 -1.44 6.51 27.59
C LYS A 201 -2.66 7.46 27.61
N THR A 202 -2.92 8.07 28.77
CA THR A 202 -4.01 9.06 28.92
C THR A 202 -3.75 10.31 28.10
N TYR A 203 -2.52 10.82 28.06
CA TYR A 203 -2.15 11.96 27.20
C TYR A 203 -2.39 11.63 25.74
N LEU A 204 -1.91 10.50 25.24
CA LEU A 204 -2.11 10.10 23.85
C LEU A 204 -3.59 9.86 23.50
N ARG A 205 -4.40 9.36 24.45
CA ARG A 205 -5.86 9.26 24.26
C ARG A 205 -6.50 10.62 24.11
N ARG A 206 -6.19 11.57 25.02
CA ARG A 206 -6.71 12.94 24.97
C ARG A 206 -6.29 13.69 23.70
N VAL A 207 -5.08 13.46 23.23
CA VAL A 207 -4.62 14.00 21.94
C VAL A 207 -5.54 13.52 20.81
N ARG A 208 -5.81 12.20 20.72
CA ARG A 208 -6.72 11.63 19.70
C ARG A 208 -8.14 12.22 19.81
N GLU A 209 -8.65 12.34 21.01
CA GLU A 209 -9.97 12.94 21.26
C GLU A 209 -10.04 14.40 20.79
N LYS A 210 -8.98 15.18 21.03
CA LYS A 210 -8.90 16.58 20.59
C LYS A 210 -8.79 16.70 19.08
N TYR A 211 -8.02 15.83 18.42
CA TYR A 211 -7.99 15.75 16.97
C TYR A 211 -9.33 15.34 16.38
N ALA A 212 -10.02 14.38 16.97
CA ALA A 212 -11.36 13.99 16.54
C ALA A 212 -12.37 15.13 16.67
N LYS A 213 -12.35 15.89 17.79
CA LYS A 213 -13.19 17.09 17.99
C LYS A 213 -12.89 18.21 17.01
N ALA A 214 -11.65 18.32 16.54
CA ALA A 214 -11.24 19.27 15.50
C ALA A 214 -11.60 18.80 14.08
N GLY A 215 -12.38 17.70 13.93
CA GLY A 215 -12.74 17.14 12.61
C GLY A 215 -11.59 16.44 11.88
N ARG A 216 -10.49 16.14 12.60
CA ARG A 216 -9.26 15.53 12.07
C ARG A 216 -8.93 14.24 12.82
N PRO A 217 -9.79 13.20 12.81
CA PRO A 217 -9.59 11.99 13.60
C PRO A 217 -8.24 11.33 13.28
N ALA A 218 -7.61 10.73 14.30
CA ALA A 218 -6.33 10.06 14.23
C ALA A 218 -6.34 8.80 15.13
N SER A 219 -7.03 7.76 14.66
CA SER A 219 -7.23 6.51 15.41
C SER A 219 -5.97 5.64 15.45
N LYS A 220 -5.23 5.60 14.33
CA LYS A 220 -4.02 4.81 14.17
C LYS A 220 -2.76 5.65 14.45
N LYS A 221 -1.65 4.97 14.81
CA LYS A 221 -0.34 5.62 15.04
C LYS A 221 0.09 6.45 13.83
N ALA A 222 0.02 5.88 12.62
CA ALA A 222 0.40 6.58 11.38
C ALA A 222 -0.41 7.84 11.12
N GLU A 223 -1.71 7.82 11.42
CA GLU A 223 -2.57 9.00 11.30
C GLU A 223 -2.16 10.11 12.29
N LEU A 224 -1.84 9.71 13.52
CA LEU A 224 -1.40 10.66 14.55
C LEU A 224 -0.04 11.28 14.20
N ILE A 225 0.89 10.49 13.65
CA ILE A 225 2.19 10.97 13.13
C ILE A 225 1.96 12.00 12.02
N ARG A 226 1.09 11.68 11.05
CA ARG A 226 0.75 12.60 9.96
C ARG A 226 0.19 13.92 10.50
N ARG A 227 -0.73 13.86 11.47
CA ARG A 227 -1.29 15.08 12.09
C ARG A 227 -0.25 15.88 12.84
N ALA A 228 0.68 15.20 13.52
CA ALA A 228 1.79 15.87 14.21
C ALA A 228 2.70 16.61 13.22
N ALA A 229 2.99 16.00 12.06
CA ALA A 229 3.77 16.64 10.99
C ALA A 229 3.03 17.83 10.37
N GLU A 230 1.73 17.68 10.05
CA GLU A 230 0.88 18.75 9.50
C GLU A 230 0.82 19.97 10.44
N ASP A 231 0.88 19.76 11.75
CA ASP A 231 0.77 20.80 12.77
C ASP A 231 2.13 21.30 13.28
N GLY A 232 3.25 20.82 12.71
CA GLY A 232 4.61 21.27 13.03
C GLY A 232 5.14 20.78 14.39
N TYR A 233 4.70 19.60 14.85
CA TYR A 233 5.24 18.95 16.06
C TYR A 233 6.43 18.02 15.77
N LEU A 234 6.72 17.78 14.50
CA LEU A 234 7.92 17.05 14.04
C LEU A 234 8.84 18.04 13.31
N GLU A 235 10.07 18.12 13.75
CA GLU A 235 11.17 18.80 13.05
C GLU A 235 11.82 17.86 12.04
#